data_f260e1900bf950a8e5301d0da2d115ac
#
_entry.id   f260e1900bf950a8e5301d0da2d115ac
#
_cell.length_a   1.000
_cell.length_b   1.000
_cell.length_c   1.000
_cell.angle_alpha   90.00
_cell.angle_beta   90.00
_cell.angle_gamma   90.00
#
_symmetry.space_group_name_H-M   'P 1'
#
loop_
_entity.id
_entity.type
_entity.pdbx_description
1 polymer ?
#
loop_
_entity_poly.entity_id
_entity_poly.type
_entity_poly.pdbx_seq_one_letter_code
_entity_poly.pdbx_strand_id
1 'polypeptide(L)'
;LDIHPLRYKYYYQVTIRNIKNLNDYIQLSVSSVFIRKDLIGEVRFSTFSIKSSFEEALFINYLFLRNDQMNICFLKDARYYLRVSSIKLDLLFENSEKIEQCIKCLHHGVLTLLNLSEKTSGIIPTYIQNLIIFYNYWFFYKLRNKLHIFNSCTQRDEDEFINLLTKSYEKINPSLLLNFNTSGMNRFLRAEIFHFVKKGEKFRRFVNITKYDKSKNEIRLEFVLRDKEEKIKFLIDGCEVFSVADKIIANSLFEREFSYIKICWISLGNFKEGNFQCEIDNEFADLLLQGKRKPIILVSDIINNFEQIKNTLLPNSCFDNCWLISDRISFADDNGEHLYRYLMNNKPEINAWFVLDNQSKDWSRLEKEGFKLINYGSLEHQTALRYCSKLISSHAVWAKSPSGERI
;
A
#
# COMPACT_ATOMS: atom_id res chain seq x y z
N LEU A 1 3.03 -14.55 10.09
CA LEU A 1 3.17 -13.37 10.97
C LEU A 1 4.21 -12.35 10.46
N ASP A 2 5.05 -12.70 9.50
CA ASP A 2 6.08 -11.80 8.96
C ASP A 2 5.55 -10.69 8.03
N ILE A 3 4.23 -10.63 7.84
CA ILE A 3 3.56 -9.70 6.90
C ILE A 3 2.83 -8.55 7.61
N HIS A 4 2.77 -8.52 8.94
CA HIS A 4 2.02 -7.48 9.64
C HIS A 4 2.66 -6.08 9.42
N PRO A 5 1.90 -5.04 9.02
CA PRO A 5 2.45 -3.72 8.73
C PRO A 5 3.24 -3.08 9.89
N LEU A 6 2.91 -3.42 11.13
CA LEU A 6 3.56 -2.89 12.33
C LEU A 6 4.70 -3.75 12.88
N ARG A 7 5.17 -4.76 12.13
CA ARG A 7 6.26 -5.65 12.56
C ARG A 7 7.59 -4.92 12.83
N TYR A 8 7.81 -3.75 12.23
CA TYR A 8 9.03 -2.95 12.42
C TYR A 8 9.31 -2.62 13.89
N LYS A 9 8.29 -2.61 14.76
CA LYS A 9 8.44 -2.39 16.20
C LYS A 9 9.32 -3.44 16.89
N TYR A 10 9.51 -4.57 16.25
CA TYR A 10 10.21 -5.74 16.78
C TYR A 10 11.47 -6.13 15.99
N TYR A 11 11.96 -5.28 15.07
CA TYR A 11 13.15 -5.59 14.26
C TYR A 11 14.46 -5.52 15.06
N TYR A 12 14.50 -4.63 16.06
CA TYR A 12 15.67 -4.44 16.90
C TYR A 12 15.54 -5.22 18.20
N GLN A 13 16.62 -5.31 18.97
CA GLN A 13 16.59 -5.86 20.32
C GLN A 13 15.54 -5.15 21.17
N VAL A 14 15.28 -5.63 22.39
CA VAL A 14 14.36 -5.02 23.35
C VAL A 14 14.40 -3.49 23.26
N THR A 15 13.28 -2.89 22.90
CA THR A 15 13.18 -1.45 22.71
C THR A 15 12.27 -0.85 23.79
N ILE A 16 12.82 0.05 24.62
CA ILE A 16 12.05 0.79 25.62
C ILE A 16 11.75 2.18 25.07
N ARG A 17 10.49 2.58 25.13
CA ARG A 17 10.01 3.91 24.68
C ARG A 17 9.14 4.53 25.75
N ASN A 18 9.39 5.82 26.03
CA ASN A 18 8.42 6.61 26.77
C ASN A 18 7.18 6.88 25.90
N ILE A 19 6.00 6.89 26.49
CA ILE A 19 4.73 7.10 25.77
C ILE A 19 4.74 8.39 24.96
N LYS A 20 5.30 9.48 25.49
CA LYS A 20 5.39 10.77 24.78
C LYS A 20 6.18 10.68 23.46
N ASN A 21 7.06 9.69 23.35
CA ASN A 21 7.96 9.48 22.21
C ASN A 21 7.58 8.24 21.37
N LEU A 22 6.34 7.77 21.48
CA LEU A 22 5.89 6.61 20.70
C LEU A 22 5.83 6.90 19.20
N ASN A 23 5.41 8.11 18.81
CA ASN A 23 5.32 8.54 17.41
C ASN A 23 4.75 7.46 16.49
N ASP A 24 5.63 6.72 15.78
CA ASP A 24 5.24 5.67 14.84
C ASP A 24 4.97 4.32 15.52
N TYR A 25 5.31 4.15 16.80
CA TYR A 25 5.09 2.91 17.55
C TYR A 25 3.62 2.79 18.03
N ILE A 26 2.69 2.91 17.10
CA ILE A 26 1.25 2.85 17.39
C ILE A 26 0.83 1.51 17.97
N GLN A 27 -0.12 1.49 18.88
CA GLN A 27 -0.63 0.29 19.54
C GLN A 27 -2.11 0.08 19.24
N LEU A 28 -2.43 -1.07 18.61
CA LEU A 28 -3.77 -1.41 18.14
C LEU A 28 -4.50 -2.40 19.06
N SER A 29 -3.75 -3.24 19.78
CA SER A 29 -4.33 -4.36 20.51
C SER A 29 -3.71 -4.48 21.89
N VAL A 30 -4.46 -5.01 22.82
CA VAL A 30 -4.04 -5.38 24.17
C VAL A 30 -3.78 -6.88 24.31
N SER A 31 -4.15 -7.67 23.32
CA SER A 31 -4.09 -9.14 23.38
C SER A 31 -2.68 -9.70 23.58
N SER A 32 -1.65 -8.93 23.21
CA SER A 32 -0.23 -9.30 23.37
C SER A 32 0.54 -8.39 24.34
N VAL A 33 -0.17 -7.75 25.27
CA VAL A 33 0.40 -6.76 26.18
C VAL A 33 0.29 -7.23 27.62
N PHE A 34 1.37 -7.08 28.40
CA PHE A 34 1.36 -7.21 29.86
C PHE A 34 1.34 -5.80 30.48
N ILE A 35 0.36 -5.53 31.31
CA ILE A 35 0.16 -4.22 31.94
C ILE A 35 0.21 -4.40 33.45
N ARG A 36 0.96 -3.55 34.15
CA ARG A 36 0.94 -3.51 35.61
C ARG A 36 -0.46 -3.10 36.06
N LYS A 37 -1.00 -3.83 37.03
CA LYS A 37 -2.38 -3.67 37.52
C LYS A 37 -2.65 -2.27 38.06
N ASP A 38 -1.69 -1.68 38.77
CA ASP A 38 -1.79 -0.34 39.36
C ASP A 38 -1.94 0.77 38.29
N LEU A 39 -1.40 0.57 37.07
CA LEU A 39 -1.51 1.52 35.97
C LEU A 39 -2.90 1.53 35.32
N ILE A 40 -3.65 0.44 35.43
CA ILE A 40 -4.98 0.33 34.84
C ILE A 40 -5.96 1.27 35.55
N GLY A 41 -5.91 1.36 36.89
CA GLY A 41 -6.77 2.20 37.69
C GLY A 41 -8.25 1.99 37.35
N GLU A 42 -8.97 3.09 37.07
CA GLU A 42 -10.37 3.10 36.68
C GLU A 42 -10.64 2.94 35.19
N VAL A 43 -9.60 2.73 34.37
CA VAL A 43 -9.76 2.51 32.91
C VAL A 43 -10.42 1.17 32.69
N ARG A 44 -11.50 1.15 31.93
CA ARG A 44 -12.25 -0.06 31.56
C ARG A 44 -12.48 -0.09 30.06
N PHE A 45 -12.73 -1.29 29.53
CA PHE A 45 -13.25 -1.43 28.18
C PHE A 45 -14.59 -0.71 28.05
N SER A 46 -14.86 -0.17 26.88
CA SER A 46 -16.15 0.48 26.62
C SER A 46 -17.29 -0.52 26.80
N THR A 47 -18.37 -0.10 27.45
CA THR A 47 -19.59 -0.91 27.57
C THR A 47 -20.43 -0.91 26.29
N PHE A 48 -20.10 -0.05 25.34
CA PHE A 48 -20.72 -0.12 24.02
C PHE A 48 -20.23 -1.40 23.36
N SER A 49 -21.15 -2.32 23.10
CA SER A 49 -20.90 -3.60 22.41
C SER A 49 -20.48 -3.35 20.95
N ILE A 50 -19.36 -2.68 20.78
CA ILE A 50 -18.70 -2.56 19.50
C ILE A 50 -17.84 -3.82 19.40
N LYS A 51 -18.31 -4.87 18.76
CA LYS A 51 -17.47 -6.00 18.37
C LYS A 51 -16.49 -5.55 17.27
N SER A 52 -15.75 -4.47 17.52
CA SER A 52 -14.81 -3.89 16.57
C SER A 52 -13.40 -4.00 17.10
N SER A 53 -12.47 -4.21 16.18
CA SER A 53 -11.03 -4.22 16.46
C SER A 53 -10.49 -2.93 17.10
N PHE A 54 -11.28 -1.85 17.12
CA PHE A 54 -10.87 -0.57 17.69
C PHE A 54 -11.10 -0.44 19.21
N GLU A 55 -11.89 -1.31 19.84
CA GLU A 55 -12.09 -1.28 21.30
C GLU A 55 -10.78 -1.48 22.06
N GLU A 56 -9.95 -2.44 21.62
CA GLU A 56 -8.65 -2.67 22.22
C GLU A 56 -7.73 -1.45 22.01
N ALA A 57 -7.75 -0.87 20.80
CA ALA A 57 -7.00 0.33 20.49
C ALA A 57 -7.46 1.52 21.36
N LEU A 58 -8.76 1.71 21.54
CA LEU A 58 -9.32 2.76 22.39
C LEU A 58 -8.86 2.58 23.84
N PHE A 59 -9.00 1.37 24.40
CA PHE A 59 -8.61 1.06 25.78
C PHE A 59 -7.12 1.34 26.03
N ILE A 60 -6.23 0.77 25.21
CA ILE A 60 -4.80 0.88 25.44
C ILE A 60 -4.29 2.32 25.26
N ASN A 61 -4.81 3.05 24.28
CA ASN A 61 -4.39 4.43 24.04
C ASN A 61 -4.99 5.40 25.06
N TYR A 62 -6.18 5.12 25.60
CA TYR A 62 -6.71 5.89 26.72
C TYR A 62 -5.90 5.65 27.99
N LEU A 63 -5.45 4.41 28.24
CA LEU A 63 -4.52 4.11 29.32
C LEU A 63 -3.22 4.92 29.19
N PHE A 64 -2.68 5.03 27.98
CA PHE A 64 -1.48 5.82 27.71
C PHE A 64 -1.68 7.30 27.98
N LEU A 65 -2.81 7.87 27.57
CA LEU A 65 -3.14 9.27 27.85
C LEU A 65 -3.18 9.60 29.35
N ARG A 66 -3.63 8.64 30.16
CA ARG A 66 -3.69 8.82 31.62
C ARG A 66 -2.37 8.59 32.34
N ASN A 67 -1.41 7.95 31.68
CA ASN A 67 -0.11 7.55 32.26
C ASN A 67 1.04 8.02 31.35
N ASP A 68 1.08 9.29 31.03
CA ASP A 68 2.00 9.88 30.04
C ASP A 68 3.49 9.74 30.39
N GLN A 69 3.83 9.45 31.64
CA GLN A 69 5.20 9.21 32.10
C GLN A 69 5.64 7.74 31.99
N MET A 70 4.74 6.84 31.58
CA MET A 70 5.00 5.41 31.50
C MET A 70 5.95 5.09 30.31
N ASN A 71 6.72 4.03 30.50
CA ASN A 71 7.51 3.43 29.43
C ASN A 71 6.87 2.14 28.94
N ILE A 72 6.99 1.90 27.65
CA ILE A 72 6.59 0.64 27.00
C ILE A 72 7.85 -0.10 26.56
N CYS A 73 7.89 -1.39 26.81
CA CYS A 73 8.92 -2.28 26.36
C CYS A 73 8.40 -3.19 25.23
N PHE A 74 9.06 -3.14 24.08
CA PHE A 74 8.79 -4.03 22.94
C PHE A 74 9.80 -5.18 22.97
N LEU A 75 9.30 -6.42 23.13
CA LEU A 75 10.12 -7.62 23.27
C LEU A 75 10.21 -8.35 21.91
N LYS A 76 11.39 -8.34 21.28
CA LYS A 76 11.63 -8.96 19.97
C LYS A 76 11.34 -10.46 19.96
N ASP A 77 11.74 -11.17 21.01
CA ASP A 77 11.67 -12.63 21.05
C ASP A 77 10.38 -13.15 21.68
N ALA A 78 9.54 -12.25 22.24
CA ALA A 78 8.25 -12.64 22.78
C ALA A 78 7.28 -12.99 21.64
N ARG A 79 6.59 -14.11 21.75
CA ARG A 79 5.64 -14.60 20.76
C ARG A 79 4.26 -14.72 21.37
N TYR A 80 3.30 -14.16 20.66
CA TYR A 80 1.89 -14.33 20.96
C TYR A 80 1.27 -15.27 19.93
N TYR A 81 0.66 -16.35 20.41
CA TYR A 81 0.00 -17.33 19.54
C TYR A 81 -1.50 -17.09 19.53
N LEU A 82 -2.00 -16.63 18.39
CA LEU A 82 -3.43 -16.47 18.15
C LEU A 82 -3.98 -17.75 17.53
N ARG A 83 -4.99 -18.37 18.16
CA ARG A 83 -5.73 -19.48 17.55
C ARG A 83 -6.71 -18.88 16.55
N VAL A 84 -6.51 -19.16 15.27
CA VAL A 84 -7.39 -18.73 14.17
C VAL A 84 -8.14 -19.95 13.69
N SER A 85 -9.47 -19.96 13.80
CA SER A 85 -10.32 -21.06 13.35
C SER A 85 -10.50 -21.11 11.83
N SER A 86 -10.19 -20.04 11.13
CA SER A 86 -10.13 -19.94 9.66
C SER A 86 -9.05 -18.93 9.26
N ILE A 87 -8.34 -19.23 8.17
CA ILE A 87 -7.29 -18.34 7.64
C ILE A 87 -7.96 -17.15 6.94
N LYS A 88 -8.45 -16.20 7.72
CA LYS A 88 -8.79 -14.88 7.23
C LYS A 88 -7.80 -13.89 7.84
N LEU A 89 -6.82 -13.48 7.03
CA LEU A 89 -5.79 -12.49 7.39
C LEU A 89 -6.32 -11.05 7.57
N ASP A 90 -7.62 -10.88 7.58
CA ASP A 90 -8.30 -9.57 7.65
C ASP A 90 -8.59 -9.14 9.10
N LEU A 91 -7.57 -9.23 9.96
CA LEU A 91 -7.65 -8.94 11.40
C LEU A 91 -8.23 -7.56 11.77
N LEU A 92 -8.22 -6.61 10.84
CA LEU A 92 -8.77 -5.27 11.07
C LEU A 92 -10.26 -5.15 10.70
N PHE A 93 -10.83 -6.14 9.97
CA PHE A 93 -12.15 -6.01 9.37
C PHE A 93 -12.98 -7.30 9.34
N GLU A 94 -12.61 -8.33 10.10
CA GLU A 94 -13.29 -9.65 10.08
C GLU A 94 -14.79 -9.61 10.40
N ASN A 95 -15.28 -8.49 10.96
CA ASN A 95 -16.70 -8.31 11.31
C ASN A 95 -17.37 -7.16 10.56
N SER A 96 -16.72 -6.53 9.58
CA SER A 96 -17.27 -5.36 8.88
C SER A 96 -18.09 -5.71 7.63
N GLU A 97 -18.85 -6.82 7.67
CA GLU A 97 -19.84 -7.11 6.62
C GLU A 97 -20.98 -6.07 6.59
N LYS A 98 -21.05 -5.18 7.60
CA LYS A 98 -22.06 -4.15 7.72
C LYS A 98 -21.42 -2.77 7.90
N ILE A 99 -21.81 -1.84 7.06
CA ILE A 99 -21.38 -0.43 7.15
C ILE A 99 -21.69 0.18 8.52
N GLU A 100 -22.80 -0.24 9.16
CA GLU A 100 -23.19 0.19 10.50
C GLU A 100 -22.10 -0.07 11.56
N GLN A 101 -21.36 -1.16 11.44
CA GLN A 101 -20.24 -1.45 12.36
C GLN A 101 -19.05 -0.51 12.12
N CYS A 102 -18.79 -0.16 10.85
CA CYS A 102 -17.77 0.84 10.52
C CYS A 102 -18.15 2.22 11.04
N ILE A 103 -19.42 2.62 10.90
CA ILE A 103 -19.98 3.87 11.43
C ILE A 103 -19.82 3.91 12.96
N LYS A 104 -20.23 2.85 13.67
CA LYS A 104 -20.06 2.74 15.12
C LYS A 104 -18.59 2.82 15.54
N CYS A 105 -17.69 2.17 14.79
CA CYS A 105 -16.26 2.23 15.05
C CYS A 105 -15.70 3.64 14.93
N LEU A 106 -16.06 4.36 13.87
CA LEU A 106 -15.64 5.76 13.68
C LEU A 106 -16.21 6.66 14.78
N HIS A 107 -17.50 6.54 15.08
CA HIS A 107 -18.18 7.40 16.04
C HIS A 107 -17.73 7.13 17.49
N HIS A 108 -17.87 5.89 17.95
CA HIS A 108 -17.62 5.51 19.35
C HIS A 108 -16.17 5.11 19.63
N GLY A 109 -15.39 4.80 18.61
CA GLY A 109 -13.96 4.48 18.73
C GLY A 109 -13.07 5.67 18.40
N VAL A 110 -12.93 5.95 17.10
CA VAL A 110 -11.98 6.94 16.57
C VAL A 110 -12.24 8.35 17.10
N LEU A 111 -13.46 8.87 16.94
CA LEU A 111 -13.81 10.23 17.40
C LEU A 111 -13.79 10.34 18.93
N THR A 112 -14.16 9.28 19.65
CA THR A 112 -14.05 9.24 21.10
C THR A 112 -12.58 9.36 21.53
N LEU A 113 -11.67 8.62 20.91
CA LEU A 113 -10.24 8.71 21.24
C LEU A 113 -9.66 10.10 20.95
N LEU A 114 -10.03 10.74 19.84
CA LEU A 114 -9.64 12.11 19.53
C LEU A 114 -10.11 13.10 20.60
N ASN A 115 -11.38 13.03 20.97
CA ASN A 115 -11.97 13.91 21.99
C ASN A 115 -11.35 13.69 23.38
N LEU A 116 -11.10 12.42 23.76
CA LEU A 116 -10.42 12.10 25.01
C LEU A 116 -8.98 12.64 25.02
N SER A 117 -8.28 12.56 23.88
CA SER A 117 -6.91 13.08 23.75
C SER A 117 -6.87 14.58 24.00
N GLU A 118 -7.74 15.34 23.34
CA GLU A 118 -7.82 16.79 23.54
C GLU A 118 -8.19 17.15 24.99
N LYS A 119 -9.18 16.45 25.55
CA LYS A 119 -9.63 16.70 26.93
C LYS A 119 -8.54 16.41 27.96
N THR A 120 -7.73 15.36 27.74
CA THR A 120 -6.72 14.92 28.71
C THR A 120 -5.40 15.65 28.58
N SER A 121 -4.96 15.96 27.35
CA SER A 121 -3.61 16.46 27.05
C SER A 121 -3.61 17.86 26.44
N GLY A 122 -4.77 18.45 26.14
CA GLY A 122 -4.90 19.73 25.44
C GLY A 122 -4.53 19.66 23.94
N ILE A 123 -3.85 18.61 23.53
CA ILE A 123 -3.41 18.35 22.15
C ILE A 123 -3.63 16.86 21.84
N ILE A 124 -3.67 16.52 20.55
CA ILE A 124 -3.71 15.12 20.12
C ILE A 124 -2.27 14.64 19.89
N PRO A 125 -1.75 13.71 20.72
CA PRO A 125 -0.39 13.21 20.57
C PRO A 125 -0.14 12.58 19.19
N THR A 126 1.09 12.69 18.68
CA THR A 126 1.47 12.19 17.35
C THR A 126 1.16 10.70 17.17
N TYR A 127 1.39 9.87 18.21
CA TYR A 127 1.12 8.43 18.11
C TYR A 127 -0.38 8.12 17.94
N ILE A 128 -1.27 8.94 18.51
CA ILE A 128 -2.73 8.80 18.33
C ILE A 128 -3.12 9.26 16.93
N GLN A 129 -2.56 10.38 16.44
CA GLN A 129 -2.80 10.81 15.06
C GLN A 129 -2.35 9.73 14.06
N ASN A 130 -1.17 9.17 14.24
CA ASN A 130 -0.64 8.09 13.41
C ASN A 130 -1.47 6.81 13.51
N LEU A 131 -1.98 6.47 14.69
CA LEU A 131 -2.93 5.35 14.88
C LEU A 131 -4.18 5.53 14.03
N ILE A 132 -4.77 6.73 14.05
CA ILE A 132 -5.99 7.03 13.31
C ILE A 132 -5.73 7.05 11.80
N ILE A 133 -4.61 7.64 11.36
CA ILE A 133 -4.18 7.59 9.97
C ILE A 133 -4.06 6.12 9.52
N PHE A 134 -3.37 5.29 10.30
CA PHE A 134 -3.20 3.87 9.99
C PHE A 134 -4.54 3.14 9.89
N TYR A 135 -5.41 3.33 10.89
CA TYR A 135 -6.69 2.64 10.94
C TYR A 135 -7.61 3.03 9.78
N ASN A 136 -7.77 4.34 9.56
CA ASN A 136 -8.64 4.87 8.51
C ASN A 136 -8.10 4.62 7.09
N TYR A 137 -6.77 4.53 6.92
CA TYR A 137 -6.16 4.18 5.63
C TYR A 137 -6.74 2.88 5.07
N TRP A 138 -6.96 1.88 5.93
CA TRP A 138 -7.48 0.59 5.50
C TRP A 138 -8.94 0.63 5.06
N PHE A 139 -9.75 1.58 5.56
CA PHE A 139 -11.07 1.84 5.00
C PHE A 139 -10.98 2.28 3.55
N PHE A 140 -10.15 3.28 3.25
CA PHE A 140 -9.95 3.73 1.87
C PHE A 140 -9.39 2.60 1.00
N TYR A 141 -8.40 1.87 1.47
CA TYR A 141 -7.81 0.75 0.73
C TYR A 141 -8.82 -0.32 0.37
N LYS A 142 -9.73 -0.66 1.28
CA LYS A 142 -10.74 -1.69 1.06
C LYS A 142 -11.91 -1.22 0.21
N LEU A 143 -12.37 0.02 0.41
CA LEU A 143 -13.57 0.55 -0.22
C LEU A 143 -13.30 1.16 -1.61
N ARG A 144 -12.05 1.50 -1.89
CA ARG A 144 -11.66 2.12 -3.15
C ARG A 144 -12.05 1.24 -4.34
N ASN A 145 -12.83 1.81 -5.26
CA ASN A 145 -13.31 1.15 -6.49
C ASN A 145 -14.11 -0.14 -6.24
N LYS A 146 -14.80 -0.23 -5.11
CA LYS A 146 -15.64 -1.36 -4.78
C LYS A 146 -17.06 -0.89 -4.52
N LEU A 147 -17.97 -1.27 -5.40
CA LEU A 147 -19.37 -0.82 -5.38
C LEU A 147 -20.24 -1.58 -4.36
N HIS A 148 -19.94 -2.84 -4.08
CA HIS A 148 -20.84 -3.72 -3.31
C HIS A 148 -20.10 -4.51 -2.22
N ILE A 149 -19.36 -3.82 -1.35
CA ILE A 149 -18.71 -4.48 -0.21
C ILE A 149 -19.72 -4.81 0.89
N PHE A 150 -20.77 -3.98 1.04
CA PHE A 150 -21.76 -4.15 2.08
C PHE A 150 -23.06 -4.69 1.48
N ASN A 151 -23.55 -5.80 2.04
CA ASN A 151 -24.76 -6.48 1.56
C ASN A 151 -26.05 -5.64 1.68
N SER A 152 -26.07 -4.65 2.54
CA SER A 152 -27.16 -3.69 2.71
C SER A 152 -26.57 -2.35 3.17
N CYS A 153 -26.46 -1.42 2.24
CA CYS A 153 -25.97 -0.08 2.51
C CYS A 153 -26.95 0.92 1.87
N THR A 154 -27.44 1.84 2.66
CA THR A 154 -28.27 2.95 2.13
C THR A 154 -27.38 4.15 1.82
N GLN A 155 -27.86 5.05 0.96
CA GLN A 155 -27.18 6.31 0.67
C GLN A 155 -26.90 7.12 1.95
N ARG A 156 -27.80 7.05 2.93
CA ARG A 156 -27.65 7.70 4.22
C ARG A 156 -26.49 7.13 5.03
N ASP A 157 -26.31 5.80 5.02
CA ASP A 157 -25.20 5.14 5.70
C ASP A 157 -23.86 5.51 5.09
N GLU A 158 -23.80 5.59 3.76
CA GLU A 158 -22.60 6.06 3.04
C GLU A 158 -22.25 7.50 3.40
N ASP A 159 -23.26 8.40 3.42
CA ASP A 159 -23.11 9.80 3.78
C ASP A 159 -22.59 9.95 5.21
N GLU A 160 -23.18 9.22 6.14
CA GLU A 160 -22.78 9.21 7.54
C GLU A 160 -21.34 8.68 7.71
N PHE A 161 -21.01 7.57 7.06
CA PHE A 161 -19.68 7.00 7.08
C PHE A 161 -18.63 7.97 6.55
N ILE A 162 -18.86 8.57 5.37
CA ILE A 162 -17.94 9.53 4.77
C ILE A 162 -17.77 10.76 5.66
N ASN A 163 -18.87 11.28 6.23
CA ASN A 163 -18.83 12.42 7.13
C ASN A 163 -17.98 12.13 8.37
N LEU A 164 -18.21 11.00 9.05
CA LEU A 164 -17.43 10.60 10.22
C LEU A 164 -15.95 10.37 9.88
N LEU A 165 -15.69 9.74 8.74
CA LEU A 165 -14.33 9.50 8.25
C LEU A 165 -13.60 10.83 7.99
N THR A 166 -14.22 11.76 7.28
CA THR A 166 -13.66 13.10 7.02
C THR A 166 -13.45 13.88 8.33
N LYS A 167 -14.45 13.87 9.22
CA LYS A 167 -14.37 14.54 10.53
C LYS A 167 -13.22 14.01 11.38
N SER A 168 -12.91 12.73 11.28
CA SER A 168 -11.78 12.16 12.02
C SER A 168 -10.42 12.72 11.57
N TYR A 169 -10.31 13.19 10.32
CA TYR A 169 -9.10 13.82 9.79
C TYR A 169 -9.00 15.34 10.04
N GLU A 170 -10.09 16.03 10.38
CA GLU A 170 -10.06 17.48 10.64
C GLU A 170 -9.00 17.84 11.69
N LYS A 171 -8.88 17.01 12.73
CA LYS A 171 -7.96 17.19 13.86
C LYS A 171 -6.55 16.59 13.62
N ILE A 172 -6.32 15.94 12.49
CA ILE A 172 -5.04 15.32 12.15
C ILE A 172 -4.14 16.34 11.46
N ASN A 173 -2.88 16.42 11.88
CA ASN A 173 -1.88 17.25 11.22
C ASN A 173 -1.66 16.75 9.78
N PRO A 174 -1.84 17.62 8.77
CA PRO A 174 -1.70 17.26 7.36
C PRO A 174 -0.36 16.64 7.00
N SER A 175 0.73 17.11 7.61
CA SER A 175 2.07 16.58 7.35
C SER A 175 2.22 15.13 7.80
N LEU A 176 1.54 14.72 8.88
CA LEU A 176 1.58 13.32 9.34
C LEU A 176 0.88 12.40 8.36
N LEU A 177 -0.27 12.81 7.79
CA LEU A 177 -0.98 12.01 6.79
C LEU A 177 -0.10 11.65 5.58
N LEU A 178 0.77 12.55 5.16
CA LEU A 178 1.67 12.34 4.03
C LEU A 178 2.96 11.60 4.39
N ASN A 179 3.48 11.83 5.60
CA ASN A 179 4.80 11.34 6.01
C ASN A 179 4.74 10.03 6.80
N PHE A 180 3.67 9.77 7.56
CA PHE A 180 3.54 8.51 8.29
C PHE A 180 3.44 7.34 7.30
N ASN A 181 4.37 6.40 7.43
CA ASN A 181 4.51 5.29 6.50
C ASN A 181 4.82 3.99 7.23
N THR A 182 4.02 2.96 6.96
CA THR A 182 4.25 1.60 7.42
C THR A 182 4.26 0.64 6.23
N SER A 183 4.76 -0.56 6.43
CA SER A 183 4.69 -1.61 5.40
C SER A 183 3.26 -1.80 4.88
N GLY A 184 3.09 -1.82 3.58
CA GLY A 184 1.79 -1.97 2.92
C GLY A 184 0.99 -0.68 2.70
N MET A 185 1.41 0.47 3.26
CA MET A 185 0.76 1.75 2.97
C MET A 185 1.31 2.36 1.68
N ASN A 186 0.41 2.59 0.71
CA ASN A 186 0.76 3.18 -0.58
C ASN A 186 0.80 4.71 -0.48
N ARG A 187 1.87 5.32 -0.99
CA ARG A 187 2.06 6.78 -1.01
C ARG A 187 1.00 7.49 -1.85
N PHE A 188 0.62 6.91 -2.98
CA PHE A 188 -0.44 7.47 -3.84
C PHE A 188 -1.77 7.51 -3.11
N LEU A 189 -2.20 6.41 -2.49
CA LEU A 189 -3.44 6.38 -1.74
C LEU A 189 -3.44 7.40 -0.58
N ARG A 190 -2.29 7.63 0.08
CA ARG A 190 -2.19 8.69 1.10
C ARG A 190 -2.37 10.09 0.51
N ALA A 191 -1.83 10.36 -0.68
CA ALA A 191 -2.06 11.62 -1.38
C ALA A 191 -3.52 11.77 -1.84
N GLU A 192 -4.14 10.70 -2.31
CA GLU A 192 -5.56 10.66 -2.66
C GLU A 192 -6.44 10.98 -1.43
N ILE A 193 -6.16 10.31 -0.29
CA ILE A 193 -6.85 10.58 0.98
C ILE A 193 -6.66 12.04 1.39
N PHE A 194 -5.43 12.57 1.29
CA PHE A 194 -5.15 13.97 1.63
C PHE A 194 -6.06 14.92 0.84
N HIS A 195 -6.11 14.79 -0.47
CA HIS A 195 -6.95 15.63 -1.32
C HIS A 195 -8.44 15.52 -0.97
N PHE A 196 -8.89 14.34 -0.59
CA PHE A 196 -10.28 14.10 -0.24
C PHE A 196 -10.67 14.71 1.11
N VAL A 197 -9.84 14.53 2.16
CA VAL A 197 -10.17 14.91 3.53
C VAL A 197 -9.68 16.29 3.93
N LYS A 198 -8.65 16.82 3.26
CA LYS A 198 -8.03 18.13 3.52
C LYS A 198 -8.28 19.11 2.38
N LYS A 199 -9.58 19.28 2.01
CA LYS A 199 -9.99 20.18 0.93
C LYS A 199 -9.46 21.59 1.14
N GLY A 200 -8.76 22.12 0.13
CA GLY A 200 -8.18 23.46 0.17
C GLY A 200 -6.79 23.56 0.78
N GLU A 201 -6.31 22.55 1.51
CA GLU A 201 -4.94 22.53 1.96
C GLU A 201 -3.98 22.12 0.82
N LYS A 202 -2.79 22.75 0.81
CA LYS A 202 -1.77 22.48 -0.19
C LYS A 202 -0.66 21.61 0.40
N PHE A 203 -0.13 20.72 -0.40
CA PHE A 203 1.12 20.03 -0.12
C PHE A 203 1.99 19.97 -1.38
N ARG A 204 3.29 19.87 -1.19
CA ARG A 204 4.20 19.70 -2.30
C ARG A 204 4.00 18.34 -2.96
N ARG A 205 3.43 18.36 -4.17
CA ARG A 205 3.06 17.19 -4.93
C ARG A 205 4.27 16.42 -5.41
N PHE A 206 4.04 15.18 -5.82
CA PHE A 206 5.08 14.37 -6.41
C PHE A 206 4.58 13.64 -7.65
N VAL A 207 5.48 13.50 -8.61
CA VAL A 207 5.30 12.79 -9.88
C VAL A 207 6.24 11.61 -9.90
N ASN A 208 5.70 10.40 -10.00
CA ASN A 208 6.50 9.18 -10.02
C ASN A 208 6.92 8.82 -11.44
N ILE A 209 8.22 8.65 -11.66
CA ILE A 209 8.77 8.16 -12.92
C ILE A 209 8.83 6.64 -12.82
N THR A 210 7.94 5.96 -13.56
CA THR A 210 7.67 4.53 -13.36
C THR A 210 8.34 3.63 -14.39
N LYS A 211 8.55 4.12 -15.62
CA LYS A 211 9.14 3.33 -16.72
C LYS A 211 9.93 4.24 -17.67
N TYR A 212 10.85 3.64 -18.39
CA TYR A 212 11.51 4.21 -19.56
C TYR A 212 11.42 3.23 -20.73
N ASP A 213 10.87 3.69 -21.84
CA ASP A 213 10.86 2.95 -23.11
C ASP A 213 12.02 3.41 -23.98
N LYS A 214 13.07 2.58 -24.06
CA LYS A 214 14.27 2.87 -24.84
C LYS A 214 13.99 2.95 -26.35
N SER A 215 13.04 2.16 -26.86
CA SER A 215 12.76 2.08 -28.30
C SER A 215 12.11 3.37 -28.82
N LYS A 216 11.34 4.04 -27.98
CA LYS A 216 10.63 5.28 -28.27
C LYS A 216 11.28 6.51 -27.65
N ASN A 217 12.25 6.34 -26.77
CA ASN A 217 12.84 7.36 -25.93
C ASN A 217 11.77 8.13 -25.13
N GLU A 218 10.89 7.38 -24.43
CA GLU A 218 9.76 7.90 -23.68
C GLU A 218 9.84 7.48 -22.20
N ILE A 219 9.43 8.39 -21.29
CA ILE A 219 9.26 8.08 -19.87
C ILE A 219 7.79 8.04 -19.50
N ARG A 220 7.42 7.10 -18.64
CA ARG A 220 6.07 7.01 -18.08
C ARG A 220 6.03 7.66 -16.70
N LEU A 221 5.10 8.57 -16.55
CA LEU A 221 4.83 9.31 -15.31
C LEU A 221 3.48 8.89 -14.74
N GLU A 222 3.41 8.91 -13.40
CA GLU A 222 2.20 8.59 -12.66
C GLU A 222 2.08 9.49 -11.43
N PHE A 223 0.95 10.16 -11.23
CA PHE A 223 0.71 11.07 -10.10
C PHE A 223 -0.77 11.27 -9.82
N VAL A 224 -1.06 11.76 -8.61
CA VAL A 224 -2.41 12.04 -8.14
C VAL A 224 -2.79 13.46 -8.50
N LEU A 225 -3.98 13.63 -9.08
CA LEU A 225 -4.62 14.92 -9.30
C LEU A 225 -5.67 15.17 -8.22
N ARG A 226 -5.83 16.42 -7.86
CA ARG A 226 -6.92 16.91 -7.03
C ARG A 226 -8.22 17.03 -7.87
N ASP A 227 -8.05 17.50 -9.11
CA ASP A 227 -9.12 17.72 -10.06
C ASP A 227 -8.68 17.28 -11.46
N LYS A 228 -9.63 16.90 -12.32
CA LYS A 228 -9.35 16.50 -13.72
C LYS A 228 -8.80 17.64 -14.56
N GLU A 229 -9.14 18.88 -14.20
CA GLU A 229 -8.82 20.11 -14.96
C GLU A 229 -7.49 20.75 -14.52
N GLU A 230 -6.74 20.15 -13.63
CA GLU A 230 -5.46 20.67 -13.20
C GLU A 230 -4.49 20.85 -14.37
N LYS A 231 -3.85 22.03 -14.44
CA LYS A 231 -2.89 22.35 -15.50
C LYS A 231 -1.53 21.74 -15.19
N ILE A 232 -1.00 20.98 -16.14
CA ILE A 232 0.24 20.25 -15.98
C ILE A 232 1.19 20.65 -17.09
N LYS A 233 2.45 20.97 -16.71
CA LYS A 233 3.53 21.25 -17.65
C LYS A 233 4.73 20.37 -17.31
N PHE A 234 5.35 19.83 -18.32
CA PHE A 234 6.61 19.10 -18.22
C PHE A 234 7.69 19.91 -18.90
N LEU A 235 8.84 20.07 -18.24
CA LEU A 235 9.91 20.94 -18.71
C LEU A 235 11.23 20.16 -18.76
N ILE A 236 12.02 20.40 -19.80
CA ILE A 236 13.44 19.99 -19.86
C ILE A 236 14.26 21.24 -20.16
N ASP A 237 15.13 21.64 -19.19
CA ASP A 237 15.88 22.89 -19.22
C ASP A 237 15.00 24.13 -19.52
N GLY A 238 13.81 24.17 -18.95
CA GLY A 238 12.83 25.23 -19.15
C GLY A 238 12.01 25.15 -20.44
N CYS A 239 12.35 24.26 -21.37
CA CYS A 239 11.57 24.01 -22.58
C CYS A 239 10.40 23.08 -22.28
N GLU A 240 9.19 23.47 -22.64
CA GLU A 240 8.00 22.63 -22.45
C GLU A 240 8.03 21.42 -23.39
N VAL A 241 7.80 20.23 -22.81
CA VAL A 241 7.65 18.96 -23.53
C VAL A 241 6.24 18.41 -23.29
N PHE A 242 5.68 17.74 -24.28
CA PHE A 242 4.29 17.32 -24.26
C PHE A 242 4.13 15.81 -24.07
N SER A 243 3.02 15.42 -23.50
CA SER A 243 2.65 14.00 -23.42
C SER A 243 2.28 13.48 -24.82
N VAL A 244 2.82 12.32 -25.16
CA VAL A 244 2.48 11.59 -26.39
C VAL A 244 1.27 10.68 -26.20
N ALA A 245 1.00 10.28 -24.97
CA ALA A 245 -0.19 9.54 -24.58
C ALA A 245 -0.49 9.80 -23.10
N ASP A 246 -1.75 9.95 -22.75
CA ASP A 246 -2.17 10.10 -21.37
C ASP A 246 -3.53 9.47 -21.09
N LYS A 247 -3.81 9.22 -19.82
CA LYS A 247 -5.12 8.86 -19.32
C LYS A 247 -5.29 9.30 -17.87
N ILE A 248 -6.53 9.60 -17.51
CA ILE A 248 -6.95 9.85 -16.13
C ILE A 248 -7.80 8.66 -15.66
N ILE A 249 -7.46 8.11 -14.51
CA ILE A 249 -8.23 7.06 -13.84
C ILE A 249 -8.93 7.71 -12.66
N ALA A 250 -10.26 7.77 -12.69
CA ALA A 250 -11.06 8.16 -11.54
C ALA A 250 -11.15 7.00 -10.55
N ASN A 251 -10.87 7.28 -9.28
CA ASN A 251 -11.10 6.34 -8.19
C ASN A 251 -12.36 6.76 -7.44
N SER A 252 -13.18 5.78 -7.08
CA SER A 252 -14.42 6.00 -6.32
C SER A 252 -14.33 5.45 -4.91
N LEU A 253 -15.04 6.09 -4.00
CA LEU A 253 -15.38 5.58 -2.68
C LEU A 253 -16.91 5.45 -2.66
N PHE A 254 -17.41 4.23 -2.61
CA PHE A 254 -18.76 3.90 -3.04
C PHE A 254 -18.98 4.33 -4.52
N GLU A 255 -20.01 5.05 -4.84
CA GLU A 255 -20.26 5.57 -6.20
C GLU A 255 -19.71 6.99 -6.46
N ARG A 256 -19.01 7.57 -5.46
CA ARG A 256 -18.49 8.95 -5.53
C ARG A 256 -17.04 8.96 -5.95
N GLU A 257 -16.74 9.76 -6.96
CA GLU A 257 -15.35 10.05 -7.31
C GLU A 257 -14.65 10.74 -6.12
N PHE A 258 -13.51 10.24 -5.70
CA PHE A 258 -12.75 10.83 -4.58
C PHE A 258 -11.34 11.23 -4.95
N SER A 259 -10.76 10.66 -6.01
CA SER A 259 -9.43 11.01 -6.49
C SER A 259 -9.23 10.65 -7.95
N TYR A 260 -8.19 11.23 -8.54
CA TYR A 260 -7.80 10.98 -9.93
C TYR A 260 -6.32 10.64 -10.00
N ILE A 261 -5.96 9.63 -10.79
CA ILE A 261 -4.58 9.31 -11.11
C ILE A 261 -4.34 9.60 -12.57
N LYS A 262 -3.40 10.49 -12.85
CA LYS A 262 -2.92 10.71 -14.20
C LYS A 262 -1.74 9.79 -14.48
N ILE A 263 -1.80 9.14 -15.64
CA ILE A 263 -0.71 8.35 -16.20
C ILE A 263 -0.43 8.94 -17.58
N CYS A 264 0.82 9.31 -17.84
CA CYS A 264 1.20 9.86 -19.13
C CYS A 264 2.58 9.36 -19.58
N TRP A 265 2.79 9.37 -20.86
CA TRP A 265 4.08 9.14 -21.50
C TRP A 265 4.59 10.44 -22.08
N ILE A 266 5.84 10.77 -21.79
CA ILE A 266 6.52 11.98 -22.26
C ILE A 266 7.65 11.56 -23.16
N SER A 267 7.67 12.11 -24.38
CA SER A 267 8.81 11.94 -25.28
C SER A 267 9.98 12.79 -24.78
N LEU A 268 11.14 12.17 -24.64
CA LEU A 268 12.39 12.88 -24.36
C LEU A 268 13.02 13.48 -25.62
N GLY A 269 12.47 13.18 -26.83
CA GLY A 269 12.97 13.72 -28.08
C GLY A 269 14.47 13.43 -28.26
N ASN A 270 15.25 14.50 -28.53
CA ASN A 270 16.70 14.44 -28.66
C ASN A 270 17.44 14.74 -27.34
N PHE A 271 16.73 14.99 -26.23
CA PHE A 271 17.36 15.25 -24.95
C PHE A 271 17.98 13.97 -24.41
N LYS A 272 19.30 13.94 -24.30
CA LYS A 272 20.06 12.90 -23.59
C LYS A 272 20.45 13.36 -22.19
N GLU A 273 20.54 14.66 -22.01
CA GLU A 273 20.84 15.38 -20.78
C GLU A 273 19.79 16.49 -20.62
N GLY A 274 19.84 17.20 -19.54
CA GLY A 274 18.93 18.31 -19.22
C GLY A 274 18.15 18.04 -17.94
N ASN A 275 17.65 19.10 -17.36
CA ASN A 275 16.95 19.11 -16.08
C ASN A 275 15.45 18.88 -16.32
N PHE A 276 14.97 17.70 -16.01
CA PHE A 276 13.54 17.38 -16.07
C PHE A 276 12.81 17.90 -14.83
N GLN A 277 11.71 18.61 -15.06
CA GLN A 277 10.84 19.17 -14.04
C GLN A 277 9.37 18.98 -14.41
N CYS A 278 8.48 19.08 -13.42
CA CYS A 278 7.04 19.06 -13.62
C CYS A 278 6.39 20.16 -12.78
N GLU A 279 5.50 20.92 -13.40
CA GLU A 279 4.61 21.88 -12.75
C GLU A 279 3.16 21.36 -12.75
N ILE A 280 2.48 21.53 -11.63
CA ILE A 280 1.06 21.25 -11.49
C ILE A 280 0.41 22.48 -10.88
N ASP A 281 -0.51 23.12 -11.60
CA ASP A 281 -1.14 24.40 -11.23
C ASP A 281 -0.11 25.50 -10.91
N ASN A 282 0.94 25.63 -11.74
CA ASN A 282 2.05 26.56 -11.61
C ASN A 282 2.91 26.38 -10.35
N GLU A 283 2.84 25.24 -9.69
CA GLU A 283 3.72 24.87 -8.58
C GLU A 283 4.59 23.67 -8.99
N PHE A 284 5.92 23.77 -8.75
CA PHE A 284 6.83 22.66 -9.03
C PHE A 284 6.54 21.46 -8.13
N ALA A 285 6.29 20.32 -8.74
CA ALA A 285 6.19 19.04 -8.06
C ALA A 285 7.57 18.41 -7.86
N ASP A 286 7.72 17.60 -6.82
CA ASP A 286 8.90 16.74 -6.70
C ASP A 286 8.78 15.53 -7.63
N LEU A 287 9.89 15.16 -8.24
CA LEU A 287 10.01 13.95 -9.04
C LEU A 287 10.44 12.78 -8.14
N LEU A 288 9.80 11.66 -8.31
CA LEU A 288 10.10 10.44 -7.57
C LEU A 288 10.71 9.40 -8.51
N LEU A 289 11.98 9.06 -8.26
CA LEU A 289 12.71 8.02 -9.00
C LEU A 289 13.24 6.99 -8.00
N GLN A 290 12.82 5.75 -8.11
CA GLN A 290 13.18 4.67 -7.16
C GLN A 290 12.99 5.04 -5.68
N GLY A 291 11.89 5.69 -5.34
CA GLY A 291 11.60 6.09 -3.97
C GLY A 291 12.35 7.34 -3.49
N LYS A 292 13.36 7.81 -4.22
CA LYS A 292 14.07 9.05 -3.94
C LYS A 292 13.33 10.25 -4.53
N ARG A 293 13.16 11.28 -3.72
CA ARG A 293 12.39 12.48 -4.05
C ARG A 293 13.34 13.65 -4.30
N LYS A 294 13.24 14.27 -5.48
CA LYS A 294 14.04 15.41 -5.88
C LYS A 294 13.18 16.44 -6.64
N PRO A 295 13.42 17.74 -6.51
CA PRO A 295 12.69 18.77 -7.27
C PRO A 295 13.03 18.75 -8.77
N ILE A 296 14.23 18.30 -9.10
CA ILE A 296 14.79 18.24 -10.45
C ILE A 296 15.54 16.94 -10.59
N ILE A 297 15.43 16.27 -11.75
CA ILE A 297 16.19 15.06 -12.06
C ILE A 297 16.79 15.23 -13.48
N LEU A 298 18.05 14.91 -13.64
CA LEU A 298 18.67 14.86 -14.96
C LEU A 298 18.06 13.76 -15.82
N VAL A 299 17.80 14.05 -17.09
CA VAL A 299 17.30 13.06 -18.06
C VAL A 299 18.25 11.85 -18.14
N SER A 300 19.56 12.09 -18.12
CA SER A 300 20.56 11.02 -18.07
C SER A 300 20.45 10.15 -16.81
N ASP A 301 20.14 10.73 -15.65
CA ASP A 301 19.91 9.96 -14.42
C ASP A 301 18.68 9.04 -14.56
N ILE A 302 17.60 9.53 -15.18
CA ILE A 302 16.40 8.74 -15.44
C ILE A 302 16.76 7.56 -16.34
N ILE A 303 17.39 7.81 -17.49
CA ILE A 303 17.76 6.77 -18.47
C ILE A 303 18.68 5.74 -17.82
N ASN A 304 19.78 6.20 -17.21
CA ASN A 304 20.76 5.33 -16.57
C ASN A 304 20.15 4.46 -15.48
N ASN A 305 19.22 5.04 -14.69
CA ASN A 305 18.54 4.31 -13.64
C ASN A 305 17.78 3.08 -14.18
N PHE A 306 17.00 3.25 -15.23
CA PHE A 306 16.24 2.15 -15.81
C PHE A 306 17.13 1.18 -16.62
N GLU A 307 18.23 1.65 -17.21
CA GLU A 307 19.19 0.78 -17.90
C GLU A 307 20.05 -0.03 -16.90
N GLN A 308 20.48 0.56 -15.79
CA GLN A 308 21.21 -0.17 -14.73
C GLN A 308 20.35 -1.24 -14.08
N ILE A 309 19.07 -1.00 -13.89
CA ILE A 309 18.14 -2.03 -13.40
C ILE A 309 18.12 -3.24 -14.36
N LYS A 310 18.16 -3.03 -15.67
CA LYS A 310 18.29 -4.13 -16.63
C LYS A 310 19.62 -4.87 -16.49
N ASN A 311 20.70 -4.15 -16.21
CA ASN A 311 22.06 -4.72 -16.16
C ASN A 311 22.40 -5.40 -14.82
N THR A 312 21.72 -5.03 -13.71
CA THR A 312 21.89 -5.68 -12.39
C THR A 312 21.08 -6.96 -12.24
N LEU A 313 20.19 -7.23 -13.20
CA LEU A 313 19.52 -8.51 -13.28
C LEU A 313 20.49 -9.49 -13.96
N LEU A 314 20.50 -10.70 -13.43
CA LEU A 314 21.31 -11.79 -13.95
C LEU A 314 21.40 -11.70 -15.47
N PRO A 315 22.61 -11.49 -16.05
CA PRO A 315 22.75 -11.55 -17.48
C PRO A 315 22.46 -12.99 -17.87
N ASN A 316 21.26 -13.27 -18.28
CA ASN A 316 21.05 -14.52 -18.97
C ASN A 316 19.68 -14.71 -19.59
N SER A 317 19.78 -14.78 -20.76
CA SER A 317 19.26 -15.61 -21.81
C SER A 317 18.34 -16.81 -21.51
N CYS A 318 18.30 -17.39 -20.32
CA CYS A 318 17.37 -18.47 -20.06
C CYS A 318 15.90 -18.02 -19.97
N PHE A 319 15.67 -16.75 -19.64
CA PHE A 319 14.33 -16.16 -19.59
C PHE A 319 13.99 -15.28 -20.79
N ASP A 320 14.91 -15.09 -21.73
CA ASP A 320 14.64 -14.26 -22.91
C ASP A 320 13.48 -14.84 -23.73
N ASN A 321 12.48 -13.99 -23.97
CA ASN A 321 11.24 -14.36 -24.66
C ASN A 321 10.48 -15.54 -24.05
N CYS A 322 10.73 -15.87 -22.78
CA CYS A 322 10.04 -16.98 -22.14
C CYS A 322 8.53 -16.72 -21.99
N TRP A 323 7.79 -17.80 -21.80
CA TRP A 323 6.41 -17.79 -21.39
C TRP A 323 6.34 -18.15 -19.91
N LEU A 324 5.78 -17.26 -19.08
CA LEU A 324 5.51 -17.56 -17.69
C LEU A 324 4.06 -18.02 -17.55
N ILE A 325 3.90 -19.19 -16.99
CA ILE A 325 2.60 -19.84 -16.84
C ILE A 325 2.37 -20.14 -15.35
N SER A 326 1.17 -19.96 -14.89
CA SER A 326 0.79 -20.36 -13.54
C SER A 326 -0.71 -20.64 -13.42
N ASP A 327 -1.04 -21.30 -12.34
CA ASP A 327 -2.39 -21.34 -11.82
C ASP A 327 -2.50 -20.40 -10.60
N ARG A 328 -2.80 -20.91 -9.43
CA ARG A 328 -2.70 -20.18 -8.17
C ARG A 328 -1.28 -20.24 -7.64
N ILE A 329 -0.88 -19.24 -6.88
CA ILE A 329 0.48 -19.18 -6.32
C ILE A 329 0.77 -20.39 -5.42
N SER A 330 -0.23 -20.87 -4.66
CA SER A 330 -0.06 -21.91 -3.65
C SER A 330 -0.36 -23.34 -4.12
N PHE A 331 -0.97 -23.52 -5.29
CA PHE A 331 -1.25 -24.83 -5.87
C PHE A 331 -1.54 -24.77 -7.36
N ALA A 332 -1.20 -25.83 -8.04
CA ALA A 332 -1.46 -26.08 -9.44
C ALA A 332 -2.77 -26.89 -9.62
N ASP A 333 -2.96 -27.56 -10.72
CA ASP A 333 -4.13 -28.37 -11.07
C ASP A 333 -5.31 -27.55 -11.64
N ASP A 334 -4.95 -26.60 -12.53
CA ASP A 334 -5.92 -25.83 -13.32
C ASP A 334 -5.38 -25.68 -14.77
N ASN A 335 -6.00 -24.86 -15.57
CA ASN A 335 -5.71 -24.68 -17.00
C ASN A 335 -4.24 -24.31 -17.30
N GLY A 336 -3.56 -23.61 -16.40
CA GLY A 336 -2.14 -23.26 -16.55
C GLY A 336 -1.23 -24.51 -16.53
N GLU A 337 -1.44 -25.42 -15.60
CA GLU A 337 -0.71 -26.70 -15.52
C GLU A 337 -0.94 -27.54 -16.78
N HIS A 338 -2.20 -27.66 -17.22
CA HIS A 338 -2.55 -28.41 -18.43
C HIS A 338 -1.91 -27.79 -19.68
N LEU A 339 -1.94 -26.46 -19.82
CA LEU A 339 -1.28 -25.76 -20.92
C LEU A 339 0.23 -26.01 -20.89
N TYR A 340 0.87 -25.88 -19.70
CA TYR A 340 2.31 -26.11 -19.59
C TYR A 340 2.70 -27.52 -20.01
N ARG A 341 1.96 -28.53 -19.55
CA ARG A 341 2.18 -29.94 -19.92
C ARG A 341 2.00 -30.16 -21.42
N TYR A 342 1.00 -29.52 -22.02
CA TYR A 342 0.81 -29.56 -23.47
C TYR A 342 2.01 -28.95 -24.22
N LEU A 343 2.50 -27.80 -23.79
CA LEU A 343 3.66 -27.12 -24.39
C LEU A 343 4.92 -27.98 -24.29
N MET A 344 5.17 -28.53 -23.11
CA MET A 344 6.33 -29.39 -22.87
C MET A 344 6.35 -30.59 -23.80
N ASN A 345 5.18 -31.20 -24.07
CA ASN A 345 5.10 -32.41 -24.90
C ASN A 345 4.98 -32.14 -26.39
N ASN A 346 4.38 -31.02 -26.81
CA ASN A 346 4.03 -30.76 -28.21
C ASN A 346 4.72 -29.53 -28.82
N LYS A 347 5.31 -28.67 -28.01
CA LYS A 347 5.92 -27.42 -28.41
C LYS A 347 7.20 -27.13 -27.61
N PRO A 348 8.18 -28.05 -27.61
CA PRO A 348 9.41 -27.92 -26.81
C PRO A 348 10.28 -26.72 -27.22
N GLU A 349 10.05 -26.14 -28.40
CA GLU A 349 10.69 -24.90 -28.86
C GLU A 349 10.26 -23.67 -28.08
N ILE A 350 9.14 -23.72 -27.37
CA ILE A 350 8.68 -22.63 -26.52
C ILE A 350 9.39 -22.70 -25.16
N ASN A 351 10.14 -21.66 -24.85
CA ASN A 351 10.79 -21.53 -23.56
C ASN A 351 9.77 -21.21 -22.46
N ALA A 352 9.05 -22.21 -21.99
CA ALA A 352 8.02 -22.06 -20.95
C ALA A 352 8.57 -22.35 -19.55
N TRP A 353 8.10 -21.58 -18.56
CA TRP A 353 8.40 -21.73 -17.14
C TRP A 353 7.10 -21.69 -16.34
N PHE A 354 7.00 -22.55 -15.33
CA PHE A 354 5.83 -22.60 -14.47
C PHE A 354 6.14 -21.98 -13.10
N VAL A 355 5.34 -21.01 -12.69
CA VAL A 355 5.56 -20.28 -11.44
C VAL A 355 4.63 -20.81 -10.37
N LEU A 356 5.21 -21.18 -9.22
CA LEU A 356 4.52 -21.75 -8.08
C LEU A 356 5.28 -21.38 -6.79
N ASP A 357 4.62 -21.36 -5.65
CA ASP A 357 5.28 -21.26 -4.34
C ASP A 357 6.03 -22.56 -4.05
N ASN A 358 7.29 -22.48 -3.63
CA ASN A 358 8.09 -23.66 -3.31
C ASN A 358 7.58 -24.44 -2.07
N GLN A 359 6.67 -23.84 -1.29
CA GLN A 359 5.96 -24.50 -0.18
C GLN A 359 4.69 -25.21 -0.66
N SER A 360 4.34 -25.12 -1.94
CA SER A 360 3.17 -25.82 -2.50
C SER A 360 3.36 -27.33 -2.41
N LYS A 361 2.29 -28.03 -2.05
CA LYS A 361 2.24 -29.50 -2.11
C LYS A 361 2.47 -30.08 -3.52
N ASP A 362 2.21 -29.27 -4.55
CA ASP A 362 2.35 -29.66 -5.95
C ASP A 362 3.78 -29.47 -6.47
N TRP A 363 4.65 -28.76 -5.77
CA TRP A 363 6.02 -28.49 -6.22
C TRP A 363 6.78 -29.76 -6.58
N SER A 364 6.88 -30.70 -5.61
CA SER A 364 7.65 -31.94 -5.83
C SER A 364 7.03 -32.87 -6.89
N ARG A 365 5.71 -32.80 -7.10
CA ARG A 365 5.03 -33.55 -8.16
C ARG A 365 5.41 -33.01 -9.53
N LEU A 366 5.28 -31.70 -9.73
CA LEU A 366 5.59 -31.05 -11.00
C LEU A 366 7.09 -31.10 -11.34
N GLU A 367 7.95 -30.99 -10.34
CA GLU A 367 9.41 -31.14 -10.53
C GLU A 367 9.76 -32.54 -11.03
N LYS A 368 9.15 -33.61 -10.47
CA LYS A 368 9.33 -34.98 -10.95
C LYS A 368 8.76 -35.22 -12.35
N GLU A 369 7.73 -34.47 -12.74
CA GLU A 369 7.17 -34.47 -14.09
C GLU A 369 8.05 -33.72 -15.11
N GLY A 370 9.11 -33.02 -14.66
CA GLY A 370 10.04 -32.31 -15.54
C GLY A 370 9.64 -30.87 -15.83
N PHE A 371 8.75 -30.27 -15.05
CA PHE A 371 8.42 -28.85 -15.17
C PHE A 371 9.61 -27.98 -14.81
N LYS A 372 9.88 -26.96 -15.60
CA LYS A 372 10.80 -25.88 -15.23
C LYS A 372 10.09 -24.94 -14.25
N LEU A 373 10.34 -25.12 -12.96
CA LEU A 373 9.66 -24.37 -11.90
C LEU A 373 10.44 -23.12 -11.51
N ILE A 374 9.70 -22.05 -11.23
CA ILE A 374 10.21 -20.81 -10.63
C ILE A 374 9.47 -20.57 -9.33
N ASN A 375 10.21 -20.36 -8.24
CA ASN A 375 9.59 -20.01 -6.96
C ASN A 375 9.00 -18.60 -6.99
N TYR A 376 7.73 -18.50 -6.69
CA TYR A 376 7.04 -17.20 -6.63
C TYR A 376 7.72 -16.23 -5.67
N GLY A 377 7.96 -14.99 -6.12
CA GLY A 377 8.60 -13.95 -5.33
C GLY A 377 10.13 -14.03 -5.28
N SER A 378 10.77 -15.08 -5.81
CA SER A 378 12.23 -15.18 -5.88
C SER A 378 12.84 -14.15 -6.83
N LEU A 379 14.17 -13.99 -6.78
CA LEU A 379 14.90 -13.14 -7.72
C LEU A 379 14.75 -13.66 -9.15
N GLU A 380 14.73 -14.98 -9.35
CA GLU A 380 14.50 -15.62 -10.64
C GLU A 380 13.10 -15.28 -11.18
N HIS A 381 12.06 -15.31 -10.33
CA HIS A 381 10.71 -14.89 -10.71
C HIS A 381 10.67 -13.43 -11.15
N GLN A 382 11.30 -12.53 -10.39
CA GLN A 382 11.38 -11.12 -10.74
C GLN A 382 12.13 -10.90 -12.05
N THR A 383 13.20 -11.66 -12.27
CA THR A 383 13.97 -11.63 -13.52
C THR A 383 13.12 -12.13 -14.69
N ALA A 384 12.49 -13.30 -14.53
CA ALA A 384 11.66 -13.88 -15.58
C ALA A 384 10.49 -12.98 -15.98
N LEU A 385 9.83 -12.30 -15.03
CA LEU A 385 8.78 -11.32 -15.31
C LEU A 385 9.22 -10.16 -16.21
N ARG A 386 10.51 -9.82 -16.23
CA ARG A 386 11.04 -8.71 -17.03
C ARG A 386 11.42 -9.13 -18.43
N TYR A 387 11.77 -10.40 -18.63
CA TYR A 387 12.20 -10.93 -19.91
C TYR A 387 11.14 -11.77 -20.63
N CYS A 388 10.03 -12.08 -19.95
CA CYS A 388 8.98 -12.87 -20.56
C CYS A 388 8.28 -12.11 -21.69
N SER A 389 7.98 -12.83 -22.75
CA SER A 389 7.15 -12.34 -23.85
C SER A 389 5.66 -12.56 -23.60
N LYS A 390 5.32 -13.54 -22.78
CA LYS A 390 3.94 -13.87 -22.43
C LYS A 390 3.81 -14.23 -20.95
N LEU A 391 2.73 -13.76 -20.36
CA LEU A 391 2.29 -14.08 -19.03
C LEU A 391 0.90 -14.68 -19.10
N ILE A 392 0.76 -15.94 -18.71
CA ILE A 392 -0.46 -16.71 -18.82
C ILE A 392 -0.82 -17.25 -17.45
N SER A 393 -2.01 -16.92 -16.97
CA SER A 393 -2.48 -17.41 -15.68
C SER A 393 -3.96 -17.75 -15.74
N SER A 394 -4.35 -18.87 -15.11
CA SER A 394 -5.75 -19.20 -14.87
C SER A 394 -6.39 -18.30 -13.81
N HIS A 395 -5.59 -17.47 -13.11
CA HIS A 395 -6.04 -16.64 -11.99
C HIS A 395 -5.54 -15.20 -12.09
N ALA A 396 -6.46 -14.22 -12.05
CA ALA A 396 -6.16 -12.79 -12.22
C ALA A 396 -5.29 -12.16 -11.10
N VAL A 397 -5.15 -12.82 -9.95
CA VAL A 397 -4.42 -12.30 -8.76
C VAL A 397 -2.91 -12.18 -9.01
N TRP A 398 -2.40 -12.82 -10.00
CA TRP A 398 -0.99 -12.96 -10.35
C TRP A 398 -0.37 -11.82 -11.15
N ALA A 399 -1.18 -10.99 -11.77
CA ALA A 399 -0.71 -9.82 -12.50
C ALA A 399 -0.11 -8.71 -11.59
N LYS A 400 0.16 -9.04 -10.33
CA LYS A 400 0.90 -8.17 -9.41
C LYS A 400 2.30 -8.72 -9.25
N SER A 401 3.31 -7.87 -9.49
CA SER A 401 4.67 -8.21 -9.08
C SER A 401 4.70 -8.50 -7.57
N PRO A 402 5.67 -9.25 -7.05
CA PRO A 402 5.87 -9.44 -5.62
C PRO A 402 6.01 -8.14 -4.82
N SER A 403 6.39 -7.04 -5.47
CA SER A 403 6.42 -5.68 -4.92
C SER A 403 5.03 -5.00 -4.87
N GLY A 404 3.97 -5.64 -5.38
CA GLY A 404 2.63 -5.08 -5.44
C GLY A 404 2.38 -4.12 -6.61
N GLU A 405 3.34 -3.96 -7.50
CA GLU A 405 3.19 -3.19 -8.72
C GLU A 405 2.40 -3.98 -9.76
N ARG A 406 1.49 -3.31 -10.47
CA ARG A 406 0.82 -3.92 -11.64
C ARG A 406 1.83 -3.99 -12.78
N ILE A 407 1.97 -5.18 -13.34
CA ILE A 407 2.75 -5.42 -14.56
C ILE A 407 2.04 -4.84 -15.77
#